data_f4b0604d76aefb6a96591c061bc5c16d
#
_entry.id   f4b0604d76aefb6a96591c061bc5c16d
#
_cell.length_a   1.000
_cell.length_b   1.000
_cell.length_c   1.000
_cell.angle_alpha   90.00
_cell.angle_beta   90.00
_cell.angle_gamma   90.00
#
_symmetry.space_group_name_H-M   'P 1'
#
loop_
_entity.id
_entity.type
_entity.pdbx_description
1 polymer ?
#
loop_
_entity_poly.entity_id
_entity_poly.type
_entity_poly.pdbx_seq_one_letter_code
_entity_poly.pdbx_strand_id
1 'polypeptide(L)'
;LHSRSRRQRQMCIRDRIGAGSFLFHSFAQAWAGALDVLFILLFTLLYLFAASKDFMGAPRSIALVITLGYFPFSIIVDWLTLPLTFLGSTRIYMPMLILIILFSLLLYKRLPIVSRGLAVGTFILVISMLARILDVPLCQKIPLGTHFVWHFLNAVMLAWMIEVYRRHIISQN
;
A
#
# COMPACT_ATOMS: atom_id res chain seq x y z
N LEU A 1 -6.77 4.62 25.42
CA LEU A 1 -7.69 3.57 24.96
C LEU A 1 -7.96 3.62 23.44
N HIS A 2 -8.09 4.80 22.83
CA HIS A 2 -8.38 4.96 21.39
C HIS A 2 -7.22 4.53 20.47
N SER A 3 -5.95 4.72 20.86
CA SER A 3 -4.80 4.35 20.05
C SER A 3 -4.60 2.82 19.97
N ARG A 4 -4.91 2.08 21.04
CA ARG A 4 -4.86 0.61 21.06
C ARG A 4 -5.83 -0.03 20.07
N SER A 5 -7.06 0.48 19.96
CA SER A 5 -8.07 -0.09 19.06
C SER A 5 -7.75 0.12 17.57
N ARG A 6 -7.06 1.22 17.22
CA ARG A 6 -6.60 1.48 15.84
C ARG A 6 -5.45 0.57 15.44
N ARG A 7 -4.46 0.36 16.34
CA ARG A 7 -3.37 -0.61 16.10
C ARG A 7 -3.91 -2.01 15.86
N GLN A 8 -4.84 -2.44 16.70
CA GLN A 8 -5.42 -3.77 16.60
C GLN A 8 -6.15 -3.97 15.28
N ARG A 9 -6.88 -2.96 14.78
CA ARG A 9 -7.52 -3.00 13.45
C ARG A 9 -6.50 -3.08 12.31
N GLN A 10 -5.42 -2.30 12.35
CA GLN A 10 -4.38 -2.34 11.33
C GLN A 10 -3.64 -3.68 11.31
N MET A 11 -3.36 -4.26 12.48
CA MET A 11 -2.77 -5.59 12.58
C MET A 11 -3.71 -6.68 12.03
N CYS A 12 -4.99 -6.65 12.38
CA CYS A 12 -5.98 -7.60 11.87
C CYS A 12 -6.14 -7.53 10.34
N ILE A 13 -6.06 -6.34 9.73
CA ILE A 13 -6.14 -6.20 8.27
C ILE A 13 -4.88 -6.77 7.62
N ARG A 14 -3.70 -6.53 8.17
CA ARG A 14 -2.45 -7.12 7.68
C ARG A 14 -2.47 -8.64 7.70
N ASP A 15 -2.98 -9.24 8.77
CA ASP A 15 -3.08 -10.69 8.90
C ASP A 15 -4.07 -11.27 7.86
N ARG A 16 -5.14 -10.54 7.54
CA ARG A 16 -6.10 -10.92 6.49
C ARG A 16 -5.51 -10.79 5.08
N ILE A 17 -4.62 -9.83 4.83
CA ILE A 17 -3.87 -9.74 3.56
C ILE A 17 -3.00 -10.99 3.40
N GLY A 18 -2.27 -11.40 4.44
CA GLY A 18 -1.48 -12.62 4.42
C GLY A 18 -2.32 -13.89 4.19
N ALA A 19 -3.49 -13.99 4.83
CA ALA A 19 -4.41 -15.10 4.64
C ALA A 19 -5.01 -15.10 3.22
N GLY A 20 -5.41 -13.94 2.68
CA GLY A 20 -5.95 -13.81 1.31
C GLY A 20 -4.92 -14.21 0.26
N SER A 21 -3.68 -13.78 0.41
CA SER A 21 -2.57 -14.14 -0.46
C SER A 21 -2.26 -15.63 -0.39
N PHE A 22 -2.22 -16.22 0.80
CA PHE A 22 -2.05 -17.67 0.99
C PHE A 22 -3.16 -18.47 0.31
N LEU A 23 -4.41 -18.06 0.49
CA LEU A 23 -5.57 -18.71 -0.16
C LEU A 23 -5.49 -18.63 -1.68
N PHE A 24 -5.08 -17.50 -2.23
CA PHE A 24 -4.92 -17.34 -3.68
C PHE A 24 -3.88 -18.29 -4.26
N HIS A 25 -2.71 -18.41 -3.58
CA HIS A 25 -1.66 -19.31 -4.02
C HIS A 25 -1.96 -20.79 -3.77
N SER A 26 -2.84 -21.10 -2.80
CA SER A 26 -3.25 -22.47 -2.52
C SER A 26 -4.35 -22.97 -3.44
N PHE A 27 -5.31 -22.12 -3.79
CA PHE A 27 -6.49 -22.52 -4.55
C PHE A 27 -6.50 -21.99 -5.99
N ALA A 28 -5.71 -20.97 -6.33
CA ALA A 28 -5.59 -20.34 -7.65
C ALA A 28 -6.94 -20.01 -8.32
N GLN A 29 -7.96 -19.67 -7.52
CA GLN A 29 -9.32 -19.37 -7.98
C GLN A 29 -9.58 -17.85 -7.99
N ALA A 30 -10.47 -17.39 -8.87
CA ALA A 30 -10.79 -15.97 -9.04
C ALA A 30 -11.25 -15.27 -7.75
N TRP A 31 -12.04 -15.97 -6.91
CA TRP A 31 -12.49 -15.41 -5.63
C TRP A 31 -11.33 -15.14 -4.64
N ALA A 32 -10.32 -16.01 -4.62
CA ALA A 32 -9.16 -15.85 -3.74
C ALA A 32 -8.29 -14.67 -4.19
N GLY A 33 -8.12 -14.47 -5.52
CA GLY A 33 -7.48 -13.27 -6.06
C GLY A 33 -8.25 -11.99 -5.74
N ALA A 34 -9.59 -12.03 -5.79
CA ALA A 34 -10.42 -10.90 -5.40
C ALA A 34 -10.26 -10.55 -3.92
N LEU A 35 -10.13 -11.54 -3.03
CA LEU A 35 -9.88 -11.31 -1.59
C LEU A 35 -8.51 -10.70 -1.34
N ASP A 36 -7.46 -11.15 -2.03
CA ASP A 36 -6.12 -10.58 -1.92
C ASP A 36 -6.12 -9.08 -2.25
N VAL A 37 -6.72 -8.71 -3.38
CA VAL A 37 -6.86 -7.31 -3.80
C VAL A 37 -7.76 -6.52 -2.85
N LEU A 38 -8.87 -7.09 -2.38
CA LEU A 38 -9.79 -6.44 -1.45
C LEU A 38 -9.11 -6.02 -0.15
N PHE A 39 -8.31 -6.89 0.46
CA PHE A 39 -7.64 -6.56 1.72
C PHE A 39 -6.56 -5.49 1.55
N ILE A 40 -5.84 -5.48 0.42
CA ILE A 40 -4.91 -4.41 0.08
C ILE A 40 -5.66 -3.08 -0.10
N LEU A 41 -6.79 -3.09 -0.79
CA LEU A 41 -7.64 -1.91 -0.96
C LEU A 41 -8.15 -1.39 0.39
N LEU A 42 -8.66 -2.25 1.25
CA LEU A 42 -9.14 -1.86 2.59
C LEU A 42 -8.01 -1.25 3.43
N PHE A 43 -6.81 -1.82 3.39
CA PHE A 43 -5.63 -1.24 4.04
C PHE A 43 -5.32 0.15 3.48
N THR A 44 -5.30 0.30 2.16
CA THR A 44 -5.03 1.58 1.48
C THR A 44 -6.03 2.65 1.89
N LEU A 45 -7.32 2.35 1.86
CA LEU A 45 -8.38 3.30 2.26
C LEU A 45 -8.28 3.68 3.73
N LEU A 46 -8.05 2.71 4.61
CA LEU A 46 -7.89 2.97 6.05
C LEU A 46 -6.65 3.83 6.32
N TYR A 47 -5.54 3.50 5.66
CA TYR A 47 -4.30 4.26 5.80
C TYR A 47 -4.44 5.68 5.26
N LEU A 48 -5.05 5.85 4.10
CA LEU A 48 -5.33 7.16 3.49
C LEU A 48 -6.20 8.03 4.38
N PHE A 49 -7.26 7.46 4.96
CA PHE A 49 -8.10 8.17 5.94
C PHE A 49 -7.30 8.60 7.17
N ALA A 50 -6.53 7.69 7.75
CA ALA A 50 -5.72 7.95 8.95
C ALA A 50 -4.62 8.99 8.66
N ALA A 51 -3.92 8.87 7.53
CA ALA A 51 -2.88 9.80 7.10
C ALA A 51 -3.44 11.20 6.83
N SER A 52 -4.57 11.31 6.13
CA SER A 52 -5.22 12.59 5.88
C SER A 52 -5.65 13.28 7.17
N LYS A 53 -6.20 12.51 8.11
CA LYS A 53 -6.65 13.04 9.39
C LYS A 53 -5.49 13.40 10.32
N ASP A 54 -4.53 12.50 10.52
CA ASP A 54 -3.56 12.61 11.60
C ASP A 54 -2.24 13.23 11.12
N PHE A 55 -1.82 13.09 9.85
CA PHE A 55 -0.63 13.76 9.31
C PHE A 55 -0.95 15.15 8.75
N MET A 56 -2.08 15.30 8.05
CA MET A 56 -2.47 16.58 7.47
C MET A 56 -3.31 17.44 8.42
N GLY A 57 -3.82 16.88 9.52
CA GLY A 57 -4.72 17.57 10.46
C GLY A 57 -6.11 17.85 9.88
N ALA A 58 -6.53 17.10 8.86
CA ALA A 58 -7.82 17.31 8.23
C ALA A 58 -8.98 16.88 9.14
N PRO A 59 -10.11 17.61 9.18
CA PRO A 59 -11.30 17.16 9.87
C PRO A 59 -11.81 15.84 9.27
N ARG A 60 -12.55 15.07 10.05
CA ARG A 60 -13.02 13.72 9.65
C ARG A 60 -13.78 13.70 8.33
N SER A 61 -14.59 14.73 8.07
CA SER A 61 -15.36 14.87 6.82
C SER A 61 -14.44 15.02 5.60
N ILE A 62 -13.43 15.88 5.68
CA ILE A 62 -12.45 16.07 4.59
C ILE A 62 -11.60 14.81 4.42
N ALA A 63 -11.14 14.17 5.50
CA ALA A 63 -10.41 12.91 5.41
C ALA A 63 -11.24 11.82 4.71
N LEU A 64 -12.55 11.77 4.97
CA LEU A 64 -13.46 10.84 4.30
C LEU A 64 -13.60 11.17 2.80
N VAL A 65 -13.76 12.45 2.44
CA VAL A 65 -13.82 12.88 1.03
C VAL A 65 -12.53 12.51 0.28
N ILE A 66 -11.36 12.76 0.88
CA ILE A 66 -10.07 12.35 0.29
C ILE A 66 -10.02 10.84 0.09
N THR A 67 -10.48 10.07 1.07
CA THR A 67 -10.49 8.60 1.00
C THR A 67 -11.43 8.10 -0.10
N LEU A 68 -12.62 8.66 -0.23
CA LEU A 68 -13.57 8.32 -1.31
C LEU A 68 -13.04 8.77 -2.67
N GLY A 69 -12.30 9.88 -2.73
CA GLY A 69 -11.62 10.38 -3.92
C GLY A 69 -10.55 9.41 -4.47
N TYR A 70 -10.14 8.41 -3.68
CA TYR A 70 -9.25 7.35 -4.17
C TYR A 70 -9.82 6.60 -5.36
N PHE A 71 -11.13 6.34 -5.40
CA PHE A 71 -11.75 5.60 -6.50
C PHE A 71 -11.64 6.31 -7.85
N PRO A 72 -12.15 7.55 -8.02
CA PRO A 72 -11.97 8.25 -9.29
C PRO A 72 -10.48 8.49 -9.61
N PHE A 73 -9.65 8.76 -8.62
CA PHE A 73 -8.21 8.90 -8.81
C PHE A 73 -7.58 7.63 -9.35
N SER A 74 -7.92 6.45 -8.80
CA SER A 74 -7.38 5.17 -9.27
C SER A 74 -7.80 4.85 -10.70
N ILE A 75 -9.03 5.19 -11.09
CA ILE A 75 -9.51 5.03 -12.48
C ILE A 75 -8.69 5.91 -13.43
N ILE A 76 -8.48 7.19 -13.07
CA ILE A 76 -7.69 8.12 -13.89
C ILE A 76 -6.25 7.63 -14.04
N VAL A 77 -5.61 7.22 -12.95
CA VAL A 77 -4.23 6.70 -12.99
C VAL A 77 -4.15 5.41 -13.81
N ASP A 78 -5.12 4.50 -13.66
CA ASP A 78 -5.17 3.28 -14.46
C ASP A 78 -5.27 3.60 -15.96
N TRP A 79 -6.14 4.54 -16.33
CA TRP A 79 -6.28 5.01 -17.72
C TRP A 79 -5.00 5.65 -18.25
N LEU A 80 -4.34 6.51 -17.49
CA LEU A 80 -3.08 7.16 -17.87
C LEU A 80 -1.91 6.18 -18.00
N THR A 81 -1.93 5.09 -17.25
CA THR A 81 -0.89 4.07 -17.26
C THR A 81 -1.15 2.93 -18.24
N LEU A 82 -2.30 2.93 -18.95
CA LEU A 82 -2.64 1.96 -20.00
C LEU A 82 -1.52 1.77 -21.06
N PRO A 83 -0.87 2.84 -21.57
CA PRO A 83 0.20 2.70 -22.57
C PRO A 83 1.46 2.00 -22.03
N LEU A 84 1.63 1.94 -20.70
CA LEU A 84 2.80 1.35 -20.04
C LEU A 84 2.62 -0.17 -19.93
N THR A 85 2.64 -0.87 -21.06
CA THR A 85 2.38 -2.31 -21.14
C THR A 85 3.36 -3.17 -20.33
N PHE A 86 4.58 -2.67 -20.09
CA PHE A 86 5.60 -3.34 -19.27
C PHE A 86 5.19 -3.50 -17.80
N LEU A 87 4.26 -2.68 -17.31
CA LEU A 87 3.75 -2.79 -15.94
C LEU A 87 2.87 -4.04 -15.75
N GLY A 88 2.22 -4.53 -16.80
CA GLY A 88 1.34 -5.70 -16.72
C GLY A 88 0.31 -5.57 -15.61
N SER A 89 0.16 -6.62 -14.79
CA SER A 89 -0.75 -6.64 -13.64
C SER A 89 -0.31 -5.74 -12.47
N THR A 90 0.92 -5.22 -12.50
CA THR A 90 1.47 -4.34 -11.45
C THR A 90 0.86 -2.94 -11.51
N ARG A 91 0.23 -2.58 -12.65
CA ARG A 91 -0.42 -1.28 -12.87
C ARG A 91 -1.43 -0.91 -11.78
N ILE A 92 -2.14 -1.89 -11.23
CA ILE A 92 -3.12 -1.68 -10.14
C ILE A 92 -2.53 -1.03 -8.88
N TYR A 93 -1.20 -1.10 -8.68
CA TYR A 93 -0.50 -0.50 -7.54
C TYR A 93 -0.02 0.93 -7.79
N MET A 94 -0.08 1.42 -9.04
CA MET A 94 0.36 2.77 -9.41
C MET A 94 -0.37 3.89 -8.65
N PRO A 95 -1.70 3.84 -8.45
CA PRO A 95 -2.39 4.85 -7.65
C PRO A 95 -1.86 4.95 -6.22
N MET A 96 -1.60 3.81 -5.58
CA MET A 96 -1.05 3.76 -4.23
C MET A 96 0.37 4.34 -4.18
N LEU A 97 1.22 3.98 -5.14
CA LEU A 97 2.58 4.50 -5.25
C LEU A 97 2.59 6.02 -5.38
N ILE A 98 1.78 6.57 -6.29
CA ILE A 98 1.67 8.01 -6.52
C ILE A 98 1.18 8.72 -5.25
N LEU A 99 0.20 8.17 -4.55
CA LEU A 99 -0.30 8.77 -3.30
C LEU A 99 0.76 8.81 -2.21
N ILE A 100 1.53 7.74 -2.01
CA ILE A 100 2.59 7.73 -0.98
C ILE A 100 3.64 8.78 -1.31
N ILE A 101 4.04 8.91 -2.60
CA ILE A 101 4.97 9.95 -3.05
C ILE A 101 4.38 11.33 -2.78
N LEU A 102 3.13 11.58 -3.17
CA LEU A 102 2.45 12.86 -2.97
C LEU A 102 2.40 13.25 -1.49
N PHE A 103 2.00 12.33 -0.61
CA PHE A 103 2.00 12.57 0.84
C PHE A 103 3.40 12.84 1.37
N SER A 104 4.41 12.09 0.91
CA SER A 104 5.80 12.32 1.28
C SER A 104 6.24 13.74 0.92
N LEU A 105 5.93 14.21 -0.28
CA LEU A 105 6.28 15.56 -0.74
C LEU A 105 5.50 16.65 0.01
N LEU A 106 4.20 16.48 0.21
CA LEU A 106 3.36 17.45 0.94
C LEU A 106 3.80 17.61 2.40
N LEU A 107 4.27 16.53 3.03
CA LEU A 107 4.67 16.52 4.43
C LEU A 107 6.15 16.88 4.65
N TYR A 108 6.93 17.06 3.59
CA TYR A 108 8.37 17.26 3.65
C TYR A 108 8.79 18.42 4.60
N LYS A 109 8.08 19.55 4.56
CA LYS A 109 8.37 20.72 5.39
C LYS A 109 7.69 20.66 6.78
N ARG A 110 6.52 20.04 6.89
CA ARG A 110 5.71 20.04 8.12
C ARG A 110 6.04 18.88 9.06
N LEU A 111 6.25 17.69 8.51
CA LEU A 111 6.51 16.45 9.25
C LEU A 111 7.67 15.68 8.58
N PRO A 112 8.92 16.18 8.68
CA PRO A 112 10.06 15.62 7.93
C PRO A 112 10.38 14.17 8.29
N ILE A 113 10.10 13.74 9.52
CA ILE A 113 10.30 12.33 9.96
C ILE A 113 9.29 11.42 9.27
N VAL A 114 8.01 11.83 9.23
CA VAL A 114 6.95 11.08 8.53
C VAL A 114 7.23 11.05 7.04
N SER A 115 7.57 12.19 6.43
CA SER A 115 7.91 12.30 5.01
C SER A 115 9.02 11.31 4.61
N ARG A 116 10.13 11.28 5.37
CA ARG A 116 11.22 10.32 5.14
C ARG A 116 10.75 8.88 5.32
N GLY A 117 9.92 8.62 6.31
CA GLY A 117 9.31 7.29 6.50
C GLY A 117 8.47 6.85 5.30
N LEU A 118 7.65 7.75 4.75
CA LEU A 118 6.87 7.50 3.54
C LEU A 118 7.77 7.29 2.31
N ALA A 119 8.85 8.07 2.17
CA ALA A 119 9.82 7.89 1.09
C ALA A 119 10.50 6.51 1.14
N VAL A 120 10.86 6.01 2.32
CA VAL A 120 11.37 4.64 2.50
C VAL A 120 10.31 3.62 2.10
N GLY A 121 9.05 3.80 2.53
CA GLY A 121 7.93 2.94 2.10
C GLY A 121 7.74 2.92 0.59
N THR A 122 7.84 4.08 -0.06
CA THR A 122 7.84 4.23 -1.53
C THR A 122 8.95 3.41 -2.18
N PHE A 123 10.17 3.51 -1.66
CA PHE A 123 11.33 2.79 -2.17
C PHE A 123 11.14 1.27 -2.09
N ILE A 124 10.66 0.77 -0.95
CA ILE A 124 10.36 -0.66 -0.77
C ILE A 124 9.27 -1.11 -1.76
N LEU A 125 8.22 -0.30 -1.95
CA LEU A 125 7.15 -0.62 -2.88
C LEU A 125 7.66 -0.67 -4.33
N VAL A 126 8.51 0.27 -4.75
CA VAL A 126 9.11 0.28 -6.09
C VAL A 126 9.91 -0.99 -6.33
N ILE A 127 10.77 -1.39 -5.39
CA ILE A 127 11.54 -2.65 -5.51
C ILE A 127 10.60 -3.85 -5.56
N SER A 128 9.55 -3.86 -4.76
CA SER A 128 8.53 -4.91 -4.77
C SER A 128 7.86 -5.01 -6.15
N MET A 129 7.44 -3.88 -6.73
CA MET A 129 6.84 -3.83 -8.07
C MET A 129 7.82 -4.30 -9.16
N LEU A 130 9.09 -3.92 -9.07
CA LEU A 130 10.14 -4.39 -9.98
C LEU A 130 10.32 -5.90 -9.90
N ALA A 131 10.36 -6.48 -8.70
CA ALA A 131 10.43 -7.93 -8.52
C ALA A 131 9.26 -8.66 -9.20
N ARG A 132 8.05 -8.08 -9.15
CA ARG A 132 6.87 -8.64 -9.81
C ARG A 132 6.94 -8.50 -11.34
N ILE A 133 7.39 -7.35 -11.85
CA ILE A 133 7.54 -7.12 -13.31
C ILE A 133 8.59 -8.07 -13.90
N LEU A 134 9.67 -8.30 -13.17
CA LEU A 134 10.78 -9.15 -13.61
C LEU A 134 10.49 -10.66 -13.44
N ASP A 135 9.41 -11.04 -12.80
CA ASP A 135 9.08 -12.44 -12.53
C ASP A 135 8.96 -13.25 -13.84
N VAL A 136 8.15 -12.79 -14.78
CA VAL A 136 7.93 -13.48 -16.06
C VAL A 136 9.22 -13.58 -16.90
N PRO A 137 9.98 -12.47 -17.14
CA PRO A 137 11.22 -12.55 -17.93
C PRO A 137 12.32 -13.37 -17.27
N LEU A 138 12.37 -13.44 -15.94
CA LEU A 138 13.41 -14.19 -15.22
C LEU A 138 13.04 -15.64 -14.91
N CYS A 139 11.78 -16.03 -15.07
CA CYS A 139 11.28 -17.37 -14.74
C CYS A 139 12.05 -18.49 -15.46
N GLN A 140 12.55 -18.22 -16.68
CA GLN A 140 13.38 -19.18 -17.44
C GLN A 140 14.80 -19.36 -16.86
N LYS A 141 15.32 -18.36 -16.13
CA LYS A 141 16.68 -18.38 -15.54
C LYS A 141 16.67 -18.71 -14.06
N ILE A 142 15.60 -18.35 -13.36
CA ILE A 142 15.44 -18.55 -11.92
C ILE A 142 14.20 -19.42 -11.71
N PRO A 143 14.36 -20.73 -11.44
CA PRO A 143 13.24 -21.67 -11.33
C PRO A 143 12.21 -21.29 -10.24
N LEU A 144 12.64 -20.61 -9.17
CA LEU A 144 11.75 -20.11 -8.11
C LEU A 144 10.98 -18.85 -8.52
N GLY A 145 11.38 -18.16 -9.62
CA GLY A 145 10.85 -16.86 -9.96
C GLY A 145 11.20 -15.77 -8.96
N THR A 146 10.70 -14.56 -9.16
CA THR A 146 10.86 -13.41 -8.24
C THR A 146 9.55 -13.01 -7.56
N HIS A 147 8.47 -13.75 -7.81
CA HIS A 147 7.14 -13.46 -7.28
C HIS A 147 7.07 -13.49 -5.75
N PHE A 148 7.76 -14.43 -5.11
CA PHE A 148 7.83 -14.51 -3.65
C PHE A 148 8.51 -13.28 -3.03
N VAL A 149 9.51 -12.70 -3.72
CA VAL A 149 10.18 -11.45 -3.29
C VAL A 149 9.17 -10.30 -3.24
N TRP A 150 8.28 -10.22 -4.24
CA TRP A 150 7.21 -9.23 -4.26
C TRP A 150 6.29 -9.35 -3.04
N HIS A 151 5.83 -10.55 -2.69
CA HIS A 151 5.01 -10.78 -1.49
C HIS A 151 5.74 -10.40 -0.21
N PHE A 152 6.99 -10.84 -0.07
CA PHE A 152 7.81 -10.51 1.09
C PHE A 152 8.00 -9.00 1.26
N LEU A 153 8.39 -8.31 0.19
CA LEU A 153 8.60 -6.86 0.22
C LEU A 153 7.30 -6.08 0.46
N ASN A 154 6.16 -6.55 -0.05
CA ASN A 154 4.86 -5.95 0.28
C ASN A 154 4.53 -6.10 1.76
N ALA A 155 4.77 -7.26 2.36
CA ALA A 155 4.56 -7.45 3.80
C ALA A 155 5.47 -6.53 4.64
N VAL A 156 6.73 -6.36 4.24
CA VAL A 156 7.68 -5.44 4.87
C VAL A 156 7.19 -3.98 4.71
N MET A 157 6.76 -3.60 3.51
CA MET A 157 6.25 -2.26 3.23
C MET A 157 5.01 -1.94 4.08
N LEU A 158 4.05 -2.84 4.16
CA LEU A 158 2.85 -2.65 4.99
C LEU A 158 3.19 -2.51 6.47
N ALA A 159 4.11 -3.35 6.97
CA ALA A 159 4.60 -3.26 8.36
C ALA A 159 5.30 -1.92 8.61
N TRP A 160 6.13 -1.47 7.67
CA TRP A 160 6.82 -0.19 7.72
C TRP A 160 5.85 0.99 7.76
N MET A 161 4.83 1.00 6.89
CA MET A 161 3.82 2.04 6.87
C MET A 161 3.06 2.15 8.20
N ILE A 162 2.71 1.01 8.80
CA ILE A 162 2.10 0.96 10.14
C ILE A 162 3.05 1.55 11.19
N GLU A 163 4.34 1.23 11.11
CA GLU A 163 5.34 1.72 12.05
C GLU A 163 5.54 3.24 11.93
N VAL A 164 5.57 3.79 10.71
CA VAL A 164 5.63 5.24 10.47
C VAL A 164 4.43 5.93 11.13
N TYR A 165 3.23 5.40 10.92
CA TYR A 165 2.02 5.93 11.55
C TYR A 165 2.07 5.82 13.09
N ARG A 166 2.50 4.67 13.60
CA ARG A 166 2.62 4.42 15.03
C ARG A 166 3.56 5.44 15.71
N ARG A 167 4.75 5.65 15.14
CA ARG A 167 5.74 6.59 15.68
C ARG A 167 5.18 8.00 15.73
N HIS A 168 4.48 8.43 14.69
CA HIS A 168 3.86 9.75 14.67
C HIS A 168 2.83 9.92 15.78
N ILE A 169 1.92 8.95 15.96
CA ILE A 169 0.89 9.05 17.02
C ILE A 169 1.50 9.04 18.43
N ILE A 170 2.57 8.28 18.65
CA ILE A 170 3.25 8.26 19.96
C ILE A 170 3.96 9.59 20.25
N SER A 171 4.55 10.23 19.24
CA SER A 171 5.25 11.49 19.42
C SER A 171 4.33 12.68 19.68
N GLN A 172 3.01 12.52 19.52
CA GLN A 172 2.01 13.55 19.79
C GLN A 172 1.32 13.42 21.17
N ASN A 173 1.55 12.31 21.87
CA ASN A 173 1.08 12.08 23.24
C ASN A 173 2.21 12.27 24.24
#